data_e7045ec4ec5909125fddb010ea0cd856
#
_entry.id   e7045ec4ec5909125fddb010ea0cd856
#
_cell.length_a   1.000
_cell.length_b   1.000
_cell.length_c   1.000
_cell.angle_alpha   90.00
_cell.angle_beta   90.00
_cell.angle_gamma   90.00
#
_symmetry.space_group_name_H-M   'P 1'
#
loop_
_entity.id
_entity.type
_entity.pdbx_description
1 polymer ?
#
loop_
_entity_poly.entity_id
_entity_poly.type
_entity_poly.pdbx_seq_one_letter_code
_entity_poly.pdbx_strand_id
1 'polypeptide(L)'
;MLLSMLFAPLLFSGCDTEVENLQIQKLKTYDEQYYKNLREFKKSKHEISYAYYEAWSPVEGVSGTKYPSSWGERISGLPDSLDIVNLWMGIPTKDTHPLAYDDMKLSQTQKGTRFVMHADASHYRHKFTVDGVDYDMGGNGNTISDATMAAYAKWIVKQVLEPGLDGVDVDWEGWNGPNLVRLINELGKEFGPKGKDPSKLLIVDFFNSNPPTEIIPYCDYFVSQSYSNQTGGIFHPAGFPYETMIYCETFGVFYATGGKLLDYARWQPTTGRKGGVGVFFLGRNYYSSSGIPYNEFRKAIQIMNPAVR
;
A
#
# COMPACT_ATOMS: atom_id res chain seq x y z
N MET A 1 -71.84 48.53 8.30
CA MET A 1 -70.58 48.04 8.93
C MET A 1 -69.98 47.04 7.96
N LEU A 2 -69.10 47.54 7.07
CA LEU A 2 -68.41 46.68 6.11
C LEU A 2 -67.06 46.26 6.73
N LEU A 3 -66.89 44.95 6.85
CA LEU A 3 -65.64 44.35 7.34
C LEU A 3 -64.73 44.07 6.12
N SER A 4 -63.65 44.86 5.96
CA SER A 4 -62.67 44.63 4.94
C SER A 4 -61.64 43.57 5.40
N MET A 5 -61.67 42.40 4.77
CA MET A 5 -60.59 41.39 4.93
C MET A 5 -59.37 41.81 4.11
N LEU A 6 -58.27 42.11 4.80
CA LEU A 6 -56.95 42.27 4.20
C LEU A 6 -56.38 40.85 3.92
N PHE A 7 -56.19 40.55 2.64
CA PHE A 7 -55.40 39.38 2.22
C PHE A 7 -53.92 39.84 2.13
N ALA A 8 -53.08 39.32 3.01
CA ALA A 8 -51.64 39.47 2.89
C ALA A 8 -51.11 38.38 1.93
N PRO A 9 -50.34 38.71 0.91
CA PRO A 9 -49.68 37.72 0.07
C PRO A 9 -48.55 37.07 0.87
N LEU A 10 -48.62 35.76 1.09
CA LEU A 10 -47.49 34.94 1.52
C LEU A 10 -46.46 34.89 0.37
N LEU A 11 -45.38 35.64 0.52
CA LEU A 11 -44.17 35.48 -0.31
C LEU A 11 -43.54 34.15 0.06
N PHE A 12 -43.76 33.15 -0.75
CA PHE A 12 -42.91 31.96 -0.77
C PHE A 12 -41.56 32.42 -1.34
N SER A 13 -40.56 32.66 -0.49
CA SER A 13 -39.17 32.65 -0.92
C SER A 13 -38.86 31.20 -1.33
N GLY A 14 -38.88 30.95 -2.61
CA GLY A 14 -38.31 29.73 -3.16
C GLY A 14 -36.86 29.63 -2.67
N CYS A 15 -36.51 28.55 -2.01
CA CYS A 15 -35.09 28.19 -1.91
C CYS A 15 -34.56 28.12 -3.35
N ASP A 16 -33.72 29.05 -3.68
CA ASP A 16 -32.85 28.93 -4.86
C ASP A 16 -32.02 27.66 -4.63
N THR A 17 -32.47 26.57 -5.21
CA THR A 17 -31.63 25.39 -5.40
C THR A 17 -30.70 25.73 -6.56
N GLU A 18 -29.78 26.65 -6.37
CA GLU A 18 -28.55 26.58 -7.12
C GLU A 18 -27.91 25.27 -6.69
N VAL A 19 -28.12 24.25 -7.50
CA VAL A 19 -27.33 23.04 -7.46
C VAL A 19 -25.91 23.54 -7.67
N GLU A 20 -25.14 23.65 -6.58
CA GLU A 20 -23.70 23.87 -6.71
C GLU A 20 -23.23 22.84 -7.73
N ASN A 21 -22.76 23.31 -8.86
CA ASN A 21 -22.11 22.48 -9.84
C ASN A 21 -20.91 21.86 -9.10
N LEU A 22 -21.11 20.68 -8.55
CA LEU A 22 -20.03 19.84 -8.03
C LEU A 22 -19.07 19.67 -9.21
N GLN A 23 -18.06 20.52 -9.26
CA GLN A 23 -16.98 20.31 -10.21
C GLN A 23 -16.38 18.97 -9.86
N ILE A 24 -16.67 17.98 -10.69
CA ILE A 24 -16.02 16.67 -10.60
C ILE A 24 -14.53 16.96 -10.57
N GLN A 25 -13.88 16.69 -9.44
CA GLN A 25 -12.46 16.90 -9.29
C GLN A 25 -11.76 16.07 -10.36
N LYS A 26 -11.21 16.73 -11.36
CA LYS A 26 -10.44 16.04 -12.39
C LYS A 26 -9.11 15.60 -11.80
N LEU A 27 -8.71 14.37 -12.08
CA LEU A 27 -7.37 13.91 -11.78
C LEU A 27 -6.36 14.90 -12.40
N LYS A 28 -5.44 15.41 -11.57
CA LYS A 28 -4.39 16.30 -12.06
C LYS A 28 -3.43 15.51 -12.94
N THR A 29 -3.30 15.93 -14.17
CA THR A 29 -2.36 15.35 -15.14
C THR A 29 -1.21 16.34 -15.40
N TYR A 30 -0.07 15.80 -15.76
CA TYR A 30 1.14 16.52 -16.10
C TYR A 30 1.56 16.17 -17.53
N ASP A 31 2.57 16.84 -18.07
CA ASP A 31 3.14 16.49 -19.36
C ASP A 31 3.96 15.18 -19.33
N GLU A 32 4.26 14.61 -20.48
CA GLU A 32 5.00 13.35 -20.58
C GLU A 32 6.44 13.48 -20.04
N GLN A 33 7.06 14.65 -20.13
CA GLN A 33 8.40 14.88 -19.60
C GLN A 33 8.42 14.75 -18.07
N TYR A 34 7.39 15.24 -17.38
CA TYR A 34 7.22 15.06 -15.93
C TYR A 34 7.18 13.56 -15.57
N TYR A 35 6.32 12.79 -16.26
CA TYR A 35 6.20 11.37 -15.97
C TYR A 35 7.45 10.57 -16.33
N LYS A 36 8.14 10.95 -17.39
CA LYS A 36 9.44 10.35 -17.73
C LYS A 36 10.47 10.59 -16.61
N ASN A 37 10.61 11.82 -16.15
CA ASN A 37 11.53 12.18 -15.07
C ASN A 37 11.16 11.43 -13.76
N LEU A 38 9.86 11.32 -13.47
CA LEU A 38 9.36 10.57 -12.32
C LEU A 38 9.73 9.09 -12.37
N ARG A 39 9.53 8.44 -13.53
CA ARG A 39 9.91 7.03 -13.72
C ARG A 39 11.43 6.82 -13.63
N GLU A 40 12.23 7.75 -14.13
CA GLU A 40 13.69 7.72 -14.01
C GLU A 40 14.13 7.90 -12.56
N PHE A 41 13.52 8.83 -11.83
CA PHE A 41 13.75 9.00 -10.40
C PHE A 41 13.48 7.70 -9.65
N LYS A 42 12.32 7.06 -9.86
CA LYS A 42 11.95 5.81 -9.18
C LYS A 42 12.86 4.63 -9.51
N LYS A 43 13.58 4.66 -10.63
CA LYS A 43 14.63 3.68 -10.98
C LYS A 43 15.98 4.01 -10.35
N SER A 44 16.19 5.23 -9.91
CA SER A 44 17.43 5.66 -9.29
C SER A 44 17.54 5.16 -7.85
N LYS A 45 18.74 5.24 -7.27
CA LYS A 45 18.94 4.93 -5.85
C LYS A 45 18.40 6.06 -4.97
N HIS A 46 17.29 5.84 -4.30
CA HIS A 46 16.62 6.79 -3.39
C HIS A 46 16.01 6.07 -2.20
N GLU A 47 15.48 6.78 -1.21
CA GLU A 47 14.75 6.18 -0.10
C GLU A 47 13.31 5.89 -0.53
N ILE A 48 12.89 4.64 -0.37
CA ILE A 48 11.60 4.14 -0.84
C ILE A 48 10.44 4.67 0.01
N SER A 49 9.40 5.13 -0.65
CA SER A 49 8.11 5.40 -0.05
C SER A 49 7.18 4.19 -0.23
N TYR A 50 6.63 3.69 0.87
CA TYR A 50 5.85 2.46 0.92
C TYR A 50 4.49 2.70 1.56
N ALA A 51 3.43 2.07 1.06
CA ALA A 51 2.12 2.21 1.68
C ALA A 51 1.24 0.97 1.53
N TYR A 52 0.60 0.56 2.63
CA TYR A 52 -0.56 -0.32 2.59
C TYR A 52 -1.78 0.52 2.25
N TYR A 53 -2.46 0.17 1.15
CA TYR A 53 -3.58 0.95 0.65
C TYR A 53 -4.86 0.12 0.63
N GLU A 54 -5.86 0.62 1.35
CA GLU A 54 -7.12 -0.08 1.61
C GLU A 54 -8.33 0.57 0.92
N ALA A 55 -8.18 1.79 0.40
CA ALA A 55 -9.31 2.62 0.02
C ALA A 55 -9.69 2.55 -1.48
N TRP A 56 -9.12 1.61 -2.23
CA TRP A 56 -9.51 1.47 -3.64
C TRP A 56 -10.96 0.94 -3.78
N SER A 57 -11.69 1.52 -4.73
CA SER A 57 -13.11 1.22 -4.93
C SER A 57 -13.35 0.02 -5.83
N PRO A 58 -14.25 -0.90 -5.46
CA PRO A 58 -14.74 -1.91 -6.39
C PRO A 58 -15.67 -1.33 -7.47
N VAL A 59 -16.35 -0.20 -7.18
CA VAL A 59 -17.33 0.43 -8.08
C VAL A 59 -17.17 1.94 -8.03
N GLU A 60 -17.20 2.59 -9.21
CA GLU A 60 -17.15 4.06 -9.30
C GLU A 60 -18.35 4.70 -8.60
N GLY A 61 -18.10 5.78 -7.85
CA GLY A 61 -19.14 6.56 -7.17
C GLY A 61 -19.69 5.96 -5.88
N VAL A 62 -19.22 4.77 -5.47
CA VAL A 62 -19.62 4.18 -4.17
C VAL A 62 -18.67 4.68 -3.10
N SER A 63 -19.22 5.28 -2.04
CA SER A 63 -18.49 5.81 -0.89
C SER A 63 -18.34 4.77 0.22
N GLY A 64 -17.31 4.92 1.05
CA GLY A 64 -16.99 4.06 2.19
C GLY A 64 -15.49 3.88 2.36
N THR A 65 -15.05 3.10 3.34
CA THR A 65 -13.62 2.89 3.61
C THR A 65 -12.87 2.23 2.47
N LYS A 66 -13.57 1.44 1.65
CA LYS A 66 -13.04 0.77 0.45
C LYS A 66 -13.47 1.44 -0.86
N TYR A 67 -14.26 2.48 -0.75
CA TYR A 67 -14.97 3.07 -1.87
C TYR A 67 -14.64 4.55 -1.90
N PRO A 68 -13.66 4.98 -2.67
CA PRO A 68 -13.27 6.37 -2.72
C PRO A 68 -14.45 7.23 -3.17
N SER A 69 -14.72 8.28 -2.42
CA SER A 69 -15.75 9.26 -2.73
C SER A 69 -15.26 10.33 -3.71
N SER A 70 -13.98 10.37 -3.97
CA SER A 70 -13.34 11.33 -4.87
C SER A 70 -12.21 10.70 -5.69
N TRP A 71 -11.78 11.41 -6.72
CA TRP A 71 -10.61 11.01 -7.52
C TRP A 71 -9.33 10.88 -6.70
N GLY A 72 -9.19 11.66 -5.62
CA GLY A 72 -8.00 11.63 -4.78
C GLY A 72 -7.88 10.36 -3.95
N GLU A 73 -8.99 9.69 -3.67
CA GLU A 73 -9.02 8.42 -2.93
C GLU A 73 -8.85 7.22 -3.86
N ARG A 74 -8.93 7.38 -5.17
CA ARG A 74 -8.66 6.34 -6.15
C ARG A 74 -7.16 6.04 -6.23
N ILE A 75 -6.80 4.84 -6.68
CA ILE A 75 -5.40 4.44 -6.92
C ILE A 75 -4.69 5.46 -7.81
N SER A 76 -5.33 5.95 -8.86
CA SER A 76 -4.78 6.97 -9.74
C SER A 76 -4.55 8.33 -9.07
N GLY A 77 -5.24 8.62 -7.95
CA GLY A 77 -5.12 9.83 -7.14
C GLY A 77 -4.05 9.78 -6.06
N LEU A 78 -3.41 8.64 -5.84
CA LEU A 78 -2.29 8.50 -4.89
C LEU A 78 -1.12 9.43 -5.27
N PRO A 79 -0.30 9.86 -4.29
CA PRO A 79 0.87 10.69 -4.56
C PRO A 79 1.75 10.11 -5.68
N ASP A 80 2.08 10.91 -6.67
CA ASP A 80 2.85 10.44 -7.84
C ASP A 80 4.22 9.88 -7.45
N SER A 81 4.83 10.45 -6.41
CA SER A 81 6.12 10.02 -5.87
C SER A 81 6.06 8.77 -4.98
N LEU A 82 4.89 8.18 -4.75
CA LEU A 82 4.76 6.91 -4.04
C LEU A 82 5.36 5.77 -4.88
N ASP A 83 6.32 5.03 -4.30
CA ASP A 83 7.08 3.99 -5.00
C ASP A 83 6.38 2.64 -5.01
N ILE A 84 5.95 2.17 -3.83
CA ILE A 84 5.38 0.83 -3.66
C ILE A 84 4.04 0.92 -2.92
N VAL A 85 3.04 0.27 -3.49
CA VAL A 85 1.70 0.09 -2.90
C VAL A 85 1.48 -1.39 -2.60
N ASN A 86 1.26 -1.71 -1.35
CA ASN A 86 0.74 -3.01 -0.94
C ASN A 86 -0.78 -3.00 -1.04
N LEU A 87 -1.33 -3.93 -1.80
CA LEU A 87 -2.77 -4.10 -2.01
C LEU A 87 -3.39 -4.90 -0.84
N TRP A 88 -3.35 -4.31 0.35
CA TRP A 88 -3.71 -4.96 1.61
C TRP A 88 -5.14 -5.52 1.65
N MET A 89 -6.09 -4.88 0.96
CA MET A 89 -7.50 -5.30 0.93
C MET A 89 -7.87 -6.22 -0.24
N GLY A 90 -6.88 -6.78 -0.92
CA GLY A 90 -7.04 -7.66 -2.06
C GLY A 90 -6.62 -7.03 -3.39
N ILE A 91 -6.58 -7.85 -4.42
CA ILE A 91 -6.07 -7.49 -5.74
C ILE A 91 -7.26 -7.12 -6.64
N PRO A 92 -7.31 -5.88 -7.20
CA PRO A 92 -8.30 -5.56 -8.21
C PRO A 92 -7.99 -6.33 -9.50
N THR A 93 -9.00 -6.96 -10.08
CA THR A 93 -8.91 -7.58 -11.39
C THR A 93 -9.83 -6.89 -12.38
N LYS A 94 -9.57 -7.09 -13.66
CA LYS A 94 -10.41 -6.51 -14.72
C LYS A 94 -11.86 -6.98 -14.64
N ASP A 95 -12.08 -8.22 -14.18
CA ASP A 95 -13.41 -8.81 -14.09
C ASP A 95 -14.16 -8.39 -12.83
N THR A 96 -13.45 -8.23 -11.69
CA THR A 96 -14.09 -7.94 -10.39
C THR A 96 -14.13 -6.46 -10.06
N HIS A 97 -13.10 -5.70 -10.44
CA HIS A 97 -12.93 -4.29 -10.08
C HIS A 97 -12.27 -3.51 -11.23
N PRO A 98 -12.91 -3.38 -12.40
CA PRO A 98 -12.29 -2.86 -13.62
C PRO A 98 -11.70 -1.46 -13.42
N LEU A 99 -12.38 -0.57 -12.72
CA LEU A 99 -11.90 0.80 -12.48
C LEU A 99 -10.61 0.82 -11.66
N ALA A 100 -10.56 0.09 -10.54
CA ALA A 100 -9.37 0.02 -9.70
C ALA A 100 -8.22 -0.69 -10.43
N TYR A 101 -8.53 -1.70 -11.25
CA TYR A 101 -7.54 -2.35 -12.10
C TYR A 101 -6.94 -1.39 -13.12
N ASP A 102 -7.77 -0.63 -13.84
CA ASP A 102 -7.29 0.35 -14.83
C ASP A 102 -6.48 1.47 -14.16
N ASP A 103 -6.89 1.96 -12.99
CA ASP A 103 -6.13 2.92 -12.20
C ASP A 103 -4.75 2.37 -11.78
N MET A 104 -4.70 1.10 -11.37
CA MET A 104 -3.44 0.43 -11.04
C MET A 104 -2.53 0.35 -12.26
N LYS A 105 -3.04 -0.08 -13.41
CA LYS A 105 -2.29 -0.17 -14.67
C LYS A 105 -1.80 1.19 -15.16
N LEU A 106 -2.65 2.21 -15.05
CA LEU A 106 -2.26 3.59 -15.36
C LEU A 106 -1.11 4.05 -14.45
N SER A 107 -1.20 3.81 -13.15
CA SER A 107 -0.17 4.19 -12.19
C SER A 107 1.14 3.44 -12.41
N GLN A 108 1.09 2.14 -12.76
CA GLN A 108 2.28 1.37 -13.14
C GLN A 108 2.98 1.96 -14.37
N THR A 109 2.22 2.21 -15.44
CA THR A 109 2.78 2.62 -16.73
C THR A 109 3.19 4.08 -16.78
N GLN A 110 2.37 4.96 -16.22
CA GLN A 110 2.57 6.41 -16.29
C GLN A 110 3.50 6.91 -15.17
N LYS A 111 3.23 6.50 -13.93
CA LYS A 111 3.95 7.01 -12.75
C LYS A 111 5.13 6.11 -12.33
N GLY A 112 5.19 4.87 -12.81
CA GLY A 112 6.19 3.90 -12.37
C GLY A 112 5.98 3.43 -10.93
N THR A 113 4.76 3.57 -10.39
CA THR A 113 4.39 3.04 -9.07
C THR A 113 4.29 1.52 -9.16
N ARG A 114 4.90 0.80 -8.22
CA ARG A 114 4.86 -0.66 -8.15
C ARG A 114 3.76 -1.11 -7.20
N PHE A 115 3.06 -2.17 -7.59
CA PHE A 115 1.97 -2.75 -6.80
C PHE A 115 2.32 -4.17 -6.41
N VAL A 116 2.27 -4.47 -5.12
CA VAL A 116 2.58 -5.80 -4.59
C VAL A 116 1.35 -6.44 -3.96
N MET A 117 1.27 -7.76 -4.09
CA MET A 117 0.28 -8.57 -3.39
C MET A 117 0.62 -8.58 -1.90
N HIS A 118 -0.39 -8.50 -1.05
CA HIS A 118 -0.29 -8.85 0.38
C HIS A 118 -0.51 -10.35 0.54
N ALA A 119 0.49 -11.06 1.04
CA ALA A 119 0.44 -12.51 1.28
C ALA A 119 0.56 -12.80 2.78
N ASP A 120 -0.38 -13.58 3.31
CA ASP A 120 -0.48 -13.86 4.74
C ASP A 120 0.51 -14.97 5.18
N ALA A 121 1.31 -14.69 6.19
CA ALA A 121 2.10 -15.63 6.97
C ALA A 121 1.82 -15.49 8.49
N SER A 122 0.62 -15.00 8.86
CA SER A 122 0.20 -14.81 10.25
C SER A 122 -0.53 -16.03 10.82
N HIS A 123 -1.26 -16.75 10.00
CA HIS A 123 -1.97 -17.96 10.44
C HIS A 123 -1.89 -19.07 9.39
N TYR A 124 -2.22 -20.32 9.79
CA TYR A 124 -2.16 -21.51 8.95
C TYR A 124 -3.54 -22.00 8.48
N ARG A 125 -4.50 -21.10 8.27
CA ARG A 125 -5.90 -21.46 7.89
C ARG A 125 -6.17 -21.29 6.41
N HIS A 126 -5.12 -21.25 5.59
CA HIS A 126 -5.26 -21.08 4.15
C HIS A 126 -5.80 -22.34 3.50
N LYS A 127 -6.86 -22.17 2.70
CA LYS A 127 -7.33 -23.14 1.73
C LYS A 127 -7.22 -22.48 0.36
N PHE A 128 -6.59 -23.14 -0.56
CA PHE A 128 -6.35 -22.58 -1.89
C PHE A 128 -6.29 -23.70 -2.93
N THR A 129 -6.58 -23.35 -4.18
CA THR A 129 -6.52 -24.26 -5.32
C THR A 129 -5.44 -23.82 -6.27
N VAL A 130 -4.55 -24.70 -6.66
CA VAL A 130 -3.55 -24.45 -7.70
C VAL A 130 -3.46 -25.67 -8.62
N ASP A 131 -3.50 -25.44 -9.94
CA ASP A 131 -3.51 -26.47 -10.99
C ASP A 131 -4.64 -27.49 -10.83
N GLY A 132 -5.80 -27.09 -10.33
CA GLY A 132 -6.95 -27.95 -10.10
C GLY A 132 -6.84 -28.86 -8.87
N VAL A 133 -5.81 -28.69 -8.03
CA VAL A 133 -5.62 -29.40 -6.78
C VAL A 133 -5.92 -28.49 -5.59
N ASP A 134 -6.78 -28.97 -4.68
CA ASP A 134 -7.11 -28.26 -3.44
C ASP A 134 -6.08 -28.57 -2.35
N TYR A 135 -5.62 -27.53 -1.68
CA TYR A 135 -4.68 -27.59 -0.57
C TYR A 135 -5.28 -26.99 0.69
N ASP A 136 -4.88 -27.52 1.84
CA ASP A 136 -5.21 -27.02 3.18
C ASP A 136 -3.93 -26.97 4.00
N MET A 137 -3.59 -25.79 4.55
CA MET A 137 -2.43 -25.61 5.42
C MET A 137 -2.62 -26.29 6.79
N GLY A 138 -3.80 -26.80 7.09
CA GLY A 138 -4.09 -27.62 8.25
C GLY A 138 -4.23 -26.89 9.58
N GLY A 139 -4.20 -25.57 9.61
CA GLY A 139 -4.36 -24.77 10.82
C GLY A 139 -3.25 -24.91 11.88
N ASN A 140 -2.20 -25.73 11.59
CA ASN A 140 -1.08 -26.00 12.49
C ASN A 140 0.24 -26.00 11.70
N GLY A 141 1.07 -24.99 11.92
CA GLY A 141 2.34 -24.80 11.20
C GLY A 141 3.36 -25.94 11.34
N ASN A 142 3.23 -26.80 12.35
CA ASN A 142 4.17 -27.93 12.55
C ASN A 142 3.95 -29.09 11.59
N THR A 143 2.80 -29.14 10.91
CA THR A 143 2.40 -30.27 10.05
C THR A 143 2.40 -29.95 8.56
N ILE A 144 2.78 -28.72 8.16
CA ILE A 144 2.81 -28.35 6.75
C ILE A 144 3.89 -29.13 6.02
N SER A 145 3.47 -29.90 5.01
CA SER A 145 4.41 -30.61 4.13
C SER A 145 5.16 -29.65 3.21
N ASP A 146 6.34 -30.06 2.74
CA ASP A 146 7.08 -29.27 1.73
C ASP A 146 6.27 -29.10 0.44
N ALA A 147 5.51 -30.13 0.05
CA ALA A 147 4.62 -30.06 -1.10
C ALA A 147 3.53 -28.99 -0.93
N THR A 148 2.90 -28.91 0.25
CA THR A 148 1.89 -27.86 0.54
C THR A 148 2.51 -26.48 0.57
N MET A 149 3.72 -26.32 1.14
CA MET A 149 4.43 -25.04 1.16
C MET A 149 4.81 -24.58 -0.25
N ALA A 150 5.33 -25.48 -1.08
CA ALA A 150 5.64 -25.20 -2.48
C ALA A 150 4.38 -24.86 -3.30
N ALA A 151 3.26 -25.54 -3.03
CA ALA A 151 1.97 -25.23 -3.65
C ALA A 151 1.46 -23.84 -3.25
N TYR A 152 1.63 -23.44 -1.98
CA TYR A 152 1.26 -22.10 -1.51
C TYR A 152 2.10 -21.02 -2.19
N ALA A 153 3.41 -21.20 -2.26
CA ALA A 153 4.28 -20.31 -3.02
C ALA A 153 3.87 -20.20 -4.49
N LYS A 154 3.56 -21.33 -5.14
CA LYS A 154 3.06 -21.34 -6.53
C LYS A 154 1.74 -20.60 -6.69
N TRP A 155 0.82 -20.75 -5.73
CA TRP A 155 -0.43 -19.99 -5.71
C TRP A 155 -0.16 -18.48 -5.61
N ILE A 156 0.73 -18.04 -4.70
CA ILE A 156 1.14 -16.62 -4.58
C ILE A 156 1.73 -16.12 -5.91
N VAL A 157 2.65 -16.86 -6.50
CA VAL A 157 3.27 -16.50 -7.80
C VAL A 157 2.21 -16.28 -8.88
N LYS A 158 1.21 -17.14 -8.95
CA LYS A 158 0.08 -17.02 -9.87
C LYS A 158 -0.74 -15.74 -9.61
N GLN A 159 -1.05 -15.45 -8.33
CA GLN A 159 -1.77 -14.24 -7.93
C GLN A 159 -1.00 -12.94 -8.25
N VAL A 160 0.32 -12.99 -8.33
CA VAL A 160 1.16 -11.85 -8.75
C VAL A 160 1.20 -11.71 -10.27
N LEU A 161 1.39 -12.80 -10.98
CA LEU A 161 1.65 -12.76 -12.43
C LEU A 161 0.37 -12.52 -13.26
N GLU A 162 -0.75 -13.14 -12.91
CA GLU A 162 -2.01 -13.05 -13.68
C GLU A 162 -2.54 -11.61 -13.77
N PRO A 163 -2.69 -10.84 -12.68
CA PRO A 163 -3.08 -9.43 -12.75
C PRO A 163 -1.92 -8.51 -13.16
N GLY A 164 -0.70 -9.02 -13.29
CA GLY A 164 0.50 -8.27 -13.64
C GLY A 164 0.94 -7.30 -12.53
N LEU A 165 1.03 -7.80 -11.31
CA LEU A 165 1.61 -7.07 -10.18
C LEU A 165 3.15 -7.04 -10.27
N ASP A 166 3.76 -6.21 -9.45
CA ASP A 166 5.21 -5.97 -9.42
C ASP A 166 5.93 -6.77 -8.33
N GLY A 167 5.22 -7.65 -7.62
CA GLY A 167 5.79 -8.50 -6.60
C GLY A 167 4.82 -8.89 -5.51
N VAL A 168 5.39 -9.36 -4.41
CA VAL A 168 4.67 -9.80 -3.20
C VAL A 168 5.33 -9.24 -1.95
N ASP A 169 4.51 -8.93 -0.96
CA ASP A 169 4.89 -8.65 0.41
C ASP A 169 4.27 -9.71 1.33
N VAL A 170 5.12 -10.42 2.07
CA VAL A 170 4.74 -11.52 2.97
C VAL A 170 4.61 -10.97 4.38
N ASP A 171 3.38 -10.86 4.87
CA ASP A 171 3.04 -10.40 6.21
C ASP A 171 3.30 -11.49 7.24
N TRP A 172 4.45 -11.36 7.93
CA TRP A 172 4.89 -12.35 8.92
C TRP A 172 4.61 -11.89 10.35
N GLU A 173 3.47 -12.30 10.88
CA GLU A 173 3.04 -11.94 12.23
C GLU A 173 2.77 -13.15 13.16
N GLY A 174 2.68 -14.36 12.65
CA GLY A 174 2.29 -15.51 13.46
C GLY A 174 2.94 -16.84 13.11
N TRP A 175 3.48 -17.00 11.90
CA TRP A 175 4.22 -18.21 11.54
C TRP A 175 5.53 -18.31 12.31
N ASN A 176 5.98 -19.54 12.60
CA ASN A 176 7.34 -19.72 13.10
C ASN A 176 8.38 -19.37 12.02
N GLY A 177 9.59 -19.00 12.46
CA GLY A 177 10.66 -18.61 11.56
C GLY A 177 11.03 -19.67 10.49
N PRO A 178 11.15 -20.96 10.83
CA PRO A 178 11.42 -22.01 9.84
C PRO A 178 10.40 -22.09 8.71
N ASN A 179 9.11 -21.87 8.97
CA ASN A 179 8.09 -21.87 7.92
C ASN A 179 8.17 -20.61 7.04
N LEU A 180 8.51 -19.45 7.61
CA LEU A 180 8.82 -18.27 6.81
C LEU A 180 10.01 -18.55 5.87
N VAL A 181 11.10 -19.11 6.39
CA VAL A 181 12.29 -19.44 5.57
C VAL A 181 11.91 -20.40 4.42
N ARG A 182 11.08 -21.40 4.67
CA ARG A 182 10.60 -22.33 3.63
C ARG A 182 9.81 -21.60 2.55
N LEU A 183 8.87 -20.73 2.94
CA LEU A 183 8.08 -19.94 1.99
C LEU A 183 8.97 -19.00 1.15
N ILE A 184 9.87 -18.27 1.81
CA ILE A 184 10.76 -17.33 1.12
C ILE A 184 11.74 -18.05 0.19
N ASN A 185 12.21 -19.25 0.57
CA ASN A 185 13.05 -20.05 -0.33
C ASN A 185 12.30 -20.50 -1.60
N GLU A 186 11.01 -20.81 -1.50
CA GLU A 186 10.19 -21.15 -2.68
C GLU A 186 9.89 -19.90 -3.53
N LEU A 187 9.44 -18.81 -2.91
CA LEU A 187 9.18 -17.55 -3.62
C LEU A 187 10.45 -16.95 -4.24
N GLY A 188 11.58 -17.05 -3.54
CA GLY A 188 12.89 -16.55 -3.99
C GLY A 188 13.47 -17.27 -5.21
N LYS A 189 12.87 -18.40 -5.64
CA LYS A 189 13.18 -19.04 -6.94
C LYS A 189 12.59 -18.24 -8.10
N GLU A 190 11.48 -17.53 -7.86
CA GLU A 190 10.72 -16.83 -8.90
C GLU A 190 10.95 -15.31 -8.84
N PHE A 191 10.94 -14.71 -7.65
CA PHE A 191 10.98 -13.26 -7.41
C PHE A 191 12.16 -12.84 -6.54
N GLY A 192 12.40 -11.52 -6.47
CA GLY A 192 13.46 -10.94 -5.65
C GLY A 192 14.85 -11.07 -6.28
N PRO A 193 15.92 -10.64 -5.57
CA PRO A 193 17.28 -10.50 -6.14
C PRO A 193 17.89 -11.78 -6.72
N LYS A 194 17.42 -12.94 -6.29
CA LYS A 194 17.91 -14.27 -6.76
C LYS A 194 16.90 -15.01 -7.64
N GLY A 195 15.71 -14.45 -7.83
CA GLY A 195 14.63 -15.08 -8.59
C GLY A 195 14.86 -15.10 -10.09
N LYS A 196 14.07 -15.90 -10.80
CA LYS A 196 14.03 -15.92 -12.27
C LYS A 196 13.65 -14.57 -12.86
N ASP A 197 12.74 -13.85 -12.18
CA ASP A 197 12.35 -12.49 -12.52
C ASP A 197 12.73 -11.52 -11.39
N PRO A 198 13.97 -10.99 -11.38
CA PRO A 198 14.42 -10.06 -10.35
C PRO A 198 13.78 -8.66 -10.48
N SER A 199 12.97 -8.41 -11.50
CA SER A 199 12.15 -7.19 -11.58
C SER A 199 10.93 -7.24 -10.68
N LYS A 200 10.51 -8.43 -10.24
CA LYS A 200 9.42 -8.65 -9.29
C LYS A 200 9.95 -8.64 -7.87
N LEU A 201 9.39 -7.76 -7.05
CA LEU A 201 9.80 -7.60 -5.66
C LEU A 201 9.41 -8.81 -4.81
N LEU A 202 10.31 -9.22 -3.93
CA LEU A 202 10.03 -10.09 -2.80
C LEU A 202 10.28 -9.29 -1.52
N ILE A 203 9.21 -9.02 -0.78
CA ILE A 203 9.23 -8.20 0.44
C ILE A 203 8.72 -9.07 1.59
N VAL A 204 9.21 -8.81 2.80
CA VAL A 204 8.67 -9.38 4.04
C VAL A 204 8.37 -8.23 4.99
N ASP A 205 7.13 -8.13 5.43
CA ASP A 205 6.78 -7.26 6.53
C ASP A 205 6.63 -8.04 7.85
N PHE A 206 6.84 -7.35 8.98
CA PHE A 206 6.84 -7.98 10.29
C PHE A 206 6.55 -6.97 11.40
N PHE A 207 5.92 -7.47 12.48
CA PHE A 207 5.60 -6.69 13.65
C PHE A 207 6.39 -7.18 14.87
N ASN A 208 7.20 -6.29 15.48
CA ASN A 208 7.89 -6.48 16.77
C ASN A 208 8.56 -7.86 16.98
N SER A 209 9.06 -8.44 15.90
CA SER A 209 9.73 -9.74 15.87
C SER A 209 10.98 -9.64 15.00
N ASN A 210 11.97 -10.50 15.25
CA ASN A 210 13.16 -10.58 14.40
C ASN A 210 12.94 -11.68 13.36
N PRO A 211 12.79 -11.35 12.07
CA PRO A 211 12.74 -12.37 11.03
C PRO A 211 14.07 -13.16 10.98
N PRO A 212 14.05 -14.42 10.52
CA PRO A 212 15.28 -15.20 10.31
C PRO A 212 16.21 -14.51 9.30
N THR A 213 17.49 -14.37 9.65
CA THR A 213 18.47 -13.70 8.77
C THR A 213 18.77 -14.46 7.47
N GLU A 214 18.44 -15.74 7.41
CA GLU A 214 18.56 -16.60 6.23
C GLU A 214 17.77 -16.10 5.03
N ILE A 215 16.70 -15.31 5.24
CA ILE A 215 15.88 -14.78 4.16
C ILE A 215 16.46 -13.51 3.51
N ILE A 216 17.42 -12.85 4.18
CA ILE A 216 18.01 -11.57 3.71
C ILE A 216 18.45 -11.62 2.24
N PRO A 217 19.16 -12.65 1.75
CA PRO A 217 19.64 -12.65 0.38
C PRO A 217 18.57 -12.81 -0.70
N TYR A 218 17.34 -13.13 -0.33
CA TYR A 218 16.22 -13.40 -1.25
C TYR A 218 15.24 -12.24 -1.37
N CYS A 219 15.24 -11.30 -0.41
CA CYS A 219 14.28 -10.22 -0.35
C CYS A 219 14.89 -8.89 -0.78
N ASP A 220 14.09 -8.06 -1.46
CA ASP A 220 14.46 -6.70 -1.84
C ASP A 220 14.36 -5.75 -0.65
N TYR A 221 13.28 -5.88 0.13
CA TYR A 221 13.01 -5.02 1.28
C TYR A 221 12.41 -5.80 2.44
N PHE A 222 12.58 -5.23 3.63
CA PHE A 222 11.96 -5.65 4.87
C PHE A 222 11.19 -4.48 5.48
N VAL A 223 9.89 -4.65 5.69
CA VAL A 223 9.02 -3.60 6.20
C VAL A 223 8.79 -3.83 7.69
N SER A 224 9.40 -2.99 8.52
CA SER A 224 9.17 -3.00 9.95
C SER A 224 7.90 -2.21 10.28
N GLN A 225 6.91 -2.86 10.86
CA GLN A 225 5.70 -2.22 11.39
C GLN A 225 6.04 -1.47 12.70
N SER A 226 6.84 -0.41 12.58
CA SER A 226 7.35 0.43 13.66
C SER A 226 6.27 1.38 14.22
N TYR A 227 5.05 0.87 14.42
CA TYR A 227 3.88 1.64 14.88
C TYR A 227 4.13 2.28 16.23
N SER A 228 4.32 3.60 16.28
CA SER A 228 4.84 4.31 17.46
C SER A 228 3.97 4.16 18.70
N ASN A 229 2.67 3.93 18.57
CA ASN A 229 1.75 3.66 19.68
C ASN A 229 1.90 2.26 20.29
N GLN A 230 2.65 1.35 19.64
CA GLN A 230 2.85 -0.03 20.07
C GLN A 230 4.33 -0.33 20.35
N THR A 231 5.23 0.08 19.45
CA THR A 231 6.67 -0.18 19.54
C THR A 231 7.46 0.98 20.20
N GLY A 232 6.82 2.13 20.38
CA GLY A 232 7.47 3.35 20.85
C GLY A 232 8.31 4.08 19.79
N GLY A 233 8.55 3.48 18.63
CA GLY A 233 9.32 4.07 17.54
C GLY A 233 9.95 3.05 16.60
N ILE A 234 11.02 3.45 15.92
CA ILE A 234 11.73 2.58 14.96
C ILE A 234 12.17 1.28 15.65
N PHE A 235 11.74 0.17 15.06
CA PHE A 235 12.22 -1.16 15.39
C PHE A 235 13.11 -1.69 14.26
N HIS A 236 14.38 -1.98 14.55
CA HIS A 236 15.35 -2.50 13.62
C HIS A 236 15.85 -3.87 14.08
N PRO A 237 15.60 -4.95 13.33
CA PRO A 237 16.04 -6.28 13.71
C PRO A 237 17.56 -6.43 13.55
N ALA A 238 18.18 -7.17 14.47
CA ALA A 238 19.63 -7.37 14.46
C ALA A 238 20.09 -8.11 13.21
N GLY A 239 21.17 -7.63 12.60
CA GLY A 239 21.79 -8.24 11.42
C GLY A 239 21.19 -7.88 10.07
N PHE A 240 20.11 -7.09 10.05
CA PHE A 240 19.50 -6.64 8.78
C PHE A 240 20.22 -5.39 8.25
N PRO A 241 20.48 -5.30 6.92
CA PRO A 241 21.06 -4.10 6.32
C PRO A 241 20.06 -2.94 6.37
N TYR A 242 20.47 -1.77 6.81
CA TYR A 242 19.59 -0.59 6.88
C TYR A 242 19.00 -0.20 5.53
N GLU A 243 19.75 -0.36 4.45
CA GLU A 243 19.33 0.01 3.09
C GLU A 243 18.19 -0.84 2.52
N THR A 244 17.90 -1.99 3.13
CA THR A 244 16.75 -2.83 2.77
C THR A 244 15.55 -2.62 3.72
N MET A 245 15.71 -1.81 4.76
CA MET A 245 14.68 -1.61 5.80
C MET A 245 13.77 -0.43 5.49
N ILE A 246 12.47 -0.66 5.52
CA ILE A 246 11.41 0.36 5.45
C ILE A 246 10.70 0.39 6.80
N TYR A 247 10.58 1.58 7.39
CA TYR A 247 9.95 1.73 8.72
C TYR A 247 8.58 2.37 8.58
N CYS A 248 7.53 1.63 8.98
CA CYS A 248 6.15 2.06 8.82
C CYS A 248 5.54 2.62 10.10
N GLU A 249 4.84 3.74 9.96
CA GLU A 249 3.91 4.27 10.97
C GLU A 249 2.48 3.82 10.66
N THR A 250 1.58 3.82 11.65
CA THR A 250 0.17 3.49 11.44
C THR A 250 -0.72 4.73 11.30
N PHE A 251 -1.31 4.90 10.13
CA PHE A 251 -2.39 5.86 9.93
C PHE A 251 -3.77 5.29 10.34
N GLY A 252 -3.81 4.06 10.81
CA GLY A 252 -4.96 3.55 11.56
C GLY A 252 -5.30 4.42 12.78
N VAL A 253 -4.27 4.98 13.42
CA VAL A 253 -4.37 5.87 14.59
C VAL A 253 -3.98 7.30 14.23
N PHE A 254 -2.89 7.49 13.49
CA PHE A 254 -2.26 8.80 13.29
C PHE A 254 -2.56 9.45 11.93
N TYR A 255 -3.65 9.07 11.27
CA TYR A 255 -4.00 9.58 9.94
C TYR A 255 -4.08 11.11 9.86
N ALA A 256 -4.52 11.77 10.93
CA ALA A 256 -4.71 13.22 10.96
C ALA A 256 -3.43 14.01 11.25
N THR A 257 -2.47 13.43 11.97
CA THR A 257 -1.27 14.11 12.49
C THR A 257 0.04 13.54 11.99
N GLY A 258 0.03 12.31 11.47
CA GLY A 258 1.20 11.62 10.95
C GLY A 258 2.02 10.84 12.00
N GLY A 259 1.66 10.89 13.28
CA GLY A 259 2.42 10.21 14.34
C GLY A 259 3.90 10.57 14.31
N LYS A 260 4.78 9.57 14.31
CA LYS A 260 6.23 9.72 14.19
C LYS A 260 6.77 9.58 12.76
N LEU A 261 5.92 9.52 11.74
CA LEU A 261 6.34 9.30 10.34
C LEU A 261 7.42 10.30 9.89
N LEU A 262 7.25 11.60 10.23
CA LEU A 262 8.22 12.63 9.83
C LEU A 262 9.55 12.50 10.59
N ASP A 263 9.54 11.96 11.79
CA ASP A 263 10.76 11.65 12.54
C ASP A 263 11.47 10.45 11.91
N TYR A 264 10.73 9.42 11.48
CA TYR A 264 11.29 8.28 10.72
C TYR A 264 11.88 8.74 9.39
N ALA A 265 11.21 9.67 8.70
CA ALA A 265 11.71 10.23 7.45
C ALA A 265 13.06 10.97 7.64
N ARG A 266 13.21 11.73 8.73
CA ARG A 266 14.45 12.47 9.06
C ARG A 266 15.57 11.57 9.61
N TRP A 267 15.17 10.51 10.32
CA TRP A 267 16.13 9.63 10.94
C TRP A 267 17.00 8.91 9.91
N GLN A 268 18.31 8.80 10.21
CA GLN A 268 19.27 8.03 9.44
C GLN A 268 20.09 7.14 10.39
N PRO A 269 20.49 5.95 9.96
CA PRO A 269 21.43 5.14 10.71
C PRO A 269 22.80 5.83 10.79
N THR A 270 23.61 5.40 11.74
CA THR A 270 24.97 5.95 11.93
C THR A 270 25.90 5.68 10.75
N THR A 271 25.62 4.64 9.97
CA THR A 271 26.35 4.26 8.76
C THR A 271 25.38 3.93 7.63
N GLY A 272 25.65 4.44 6.44
CA GLY A 272 24.79 4.24 5.28
C GLY A 272 23.50 5.08 5.34
N ARG A 273 22.43 4.55 4.78
CA ARG A 273 21.08 5.14 4.81
C ARG A 273 20.05 4.03 5.01
N LYS A 274 18.86 4.39 5.48
CA LYS A 274 17.72 3.46 5.51
C LYS A 274 17.18 3.18 4.11
N GLY A 275 16.45 2.09 3.95
CA GLY A 275 15.75 1.76 2.70
C GLY A 275 14.59 2.70 2.43
N GLY A 276 13.87 3.12 3.47
CA GLY A 276 12.75 4.05 3.30
C GLY A 276 11.86 4.18 4.51
N VAL A 277 10.70 4.82 4.30
CA VAL A 277 9.60 4.83 5.26
C VAL A 277 8.27 4.47 4.59
N GLY A 278 7.32 4.02 5.40
CA GLY A 278 6.00 3.65 4.92
C GLY A 278 4.89 3.96 5.91
N VAL A 279 3.67 3.67 5.49
CA VAL A 279 2.48 3.83 6.32
C VAL A 279 1.50 2.69 6.13
N PHE A 280 0.87 2.28 7.22
CA PHE A 280 -0.30 1.41 7.21
C PHE A 280 -1.57 2.28 7.17
N PHE A 281 -2.60 1.89 6.38
CA PHE A 281 -3.84 2.64 6.16
C PHE A 281 -3.63 4.01 5.51
N LEU A 282 -2.90 4.08 4.39
CA LEU A 282 -2.65 5.36 3.70
C LEU A 282 -3.94 6.08 3.31
N GLY A 283 -5.00 5.37 2.93
CA GLY A 283 -6.27 5.97 2.50
C GLY A 283 -6.86 6.91 3.55
N ARG A 284 -6.67 6.63 4.84
CA ARG A 284 -7.15 7.52 5.91
C ARG A 284 -6.47 8.88 5.93
N ASN A 285 -5.23 8.99 5.46
CA ASN A 285 -4.50 10.27 5.40
C ASN A 285 -4.99 11.20 4.27
N TYR A 286 -5.90 10.71 3.42
CA TYR A 286 -6.66 11.60 2.54
C TYR A 286 -7.38 12.70 3.35
N TYR A 287 -7.85 12.37 4.54
CA TYR A 287 -8.52 13.25 5.49
C TYR A 287 -7.58 13.86 6.54
N SER A 288 -6.37 14.26 6.11
CA SER A 288 -5.40 14.95 6.95
C SER A 288 -6.00 16.18 7.62
N SER A 289 -5.60 16.47 8.87
CA SER A 289 -6.04 17.67 9.61
C SER A 289 -5.66 19.00 8.93
N SER A 290 -4.69 18.96 8.01
CA SER A 290 -4.30 20.14 7.21
C SER A 290 -5.29 20.48 6.09
N GLY A 291 -6.26 19.63 5.80
CA GLY A 291 -7.13 19.75 4.64
C GLY A 291 -6.45 19.42 3.29
N ILE A 292 -5.19 19.04 3.31
CA ILE A 292 -4.43 18.63 2.10
C ILE A 292 -4.36 17.11 2.06
N PRO A 293 -4.90 16.45 1.03
CA PRO A 293 -4.85 14.99 0.91
C PRO A 293 -3.42 14.43 0.99
N TYR A 294 -3.24 13.40 1.82
CA TYR A 294 -1.95 12.72 2.02
C TYR A 294 -0.80 13.63 2.49
N ASN A 295 -1.11 14.72 3.19
CA ASN A 295 -0.14 15.78 3.53
C ASN A 295 1.06 15.25 4.32
N GLU A 296 0.83 14.46 5.36
CA GLU A 296 1.90 13.93 6.22
C GLU A 296 2.79 12.96 5.44
N PHE A 297 2.19 12.11 4.63
CA PHE A 297 2.92 11.17 3.78
C PHE A 297 3.72 11.89 2.68
N ARG A 298 3.11 12.89 2.01
CA ARG A 298 3.83 13.73 1.02
C ARG A 298 5.02 14.46 1.63
N LYS A 299 4.89 14.98 2.85
CA LYS A 299 6.01 15.62 3.59
C LYS A 299 7.11 14.62 3.90
N ALA A 300 6.76 13.39 4.33
CA ALA A 300 7.75 12.35 4.58
C ALA A 300 8.56 12.03 3.32
N ILE A 301 7.91 11.88 2.16
CA ILE A 301 8.58 11.65 0.88
C ILE A 301 9.54 12.81 0.55
N GLN A 302 9.11 14.07 0.74
CA GLN A 302 9.94 15.25 0.47
C GLN A 302 11.15 15.37 1.41
N ILE A 303 11.02 14.89 2.65
CA ILE A 303 12.14 14.85 3.62
C ILE A 303 13.16 13.80 3.20
N MET A 304 12.70 12.60 2.81
CA MET A 304 13.59 11.52 2.34
C MET A 304 14.28 11.88 1.02
N ASN A 305 13.53 12.45 0.10
CA ASN A 305 13.94 12.69 -1.28
C ASN A 305 13.64 14.15 -1.68
N PRO A 306 14.41 15.12 -1.17
CA PRO A 306 14.19 16.52 -1.49
C PRO A 306 14.39 16.78 -2.99
N ALA A 307 13.51 17.58 -3.58
CA ALA A 307 13.64 17.98 -4.98
C ALA A 307 14.97 18.73 -5.19
N VAL A 308 15.74 18.30 -6.16
CA VAL A 308 16.93 19.04 -6.63
C VAL A 308 16.42 20.24 -7.41
N ARG A 309 16.73 21.44 -6.94
CA ARG A 309 16.37 22.71 -7.59
C ARG A 309 17.45 23.12 -8.56
#